data_f3f22e68a4b0acadd600aa199119abeb
#
_entry.id   f3f22e68a4b0acadd600aa199119abeb
#
_cell.length_a   1.000
_cell.length_b   1.000
_cell.length_c   1.000
_cell.angle_alpha   90.00
_cell.angle_beta   90.00
_cell.angle_gamma   90.00
#
_symmetry.space_group_name_H-M   'P 1'
#
loop_
_entity.id
_entity.type
_entity.pdbx_description
1 polymer ?
#
loop_
_entity_poly.entity_id
_entity_poly.type
_entity_poly.pdbx_seq_one_letter_code
_entity_poly.pdbx_strand_id
1 'polypeptide(L)'
;MKKNLILSIIFLIILFPVFSQKKPVTPPKPEEEFIFEPVAEIKATSVKNQARTNTCWCFATTSFIESELMRMGKGEYDLSEMFIVRYNYNDRLKDNYIRQGKGNTDEGGQSHDWMEVFIEKGLVPDEVYPGINYGSSIHNHAELNNYLKAVAEVAVTRKYQSPQYLNIVESILDTYLGKAPETFTWKGKNYDPGSFAESLGINPGDYIEITSFTHFPFYTQGVLEVPDNWRMSRFYNVPVSEMIEIMDYALSNGYTVNWDGDTSEDSFTNRKGVATFPSSNVTQEMRQAMFENFTTTDDHMMHITGITKDQNGGKYYITKNSWGAESNRYGGYLNMSEQYVRAKTVFIMVNRNSLPPAIKAKLGL
;
A
#
# COMPACT_ATOMS: atom_id res chain seq x y z
N MET A 1 -77.55 -45.51 28.42
CA MET A 1 -77.25 -45.44 26.98
C MET A 1 -77.19 -44.00 26.58
N LYS A 2 -76.02 -43.39 26.50
CA LYS A 2 -75.81 -41.96 26.01
C LYS A 2 -75.12 -42.06 24.67
N LYS A 3 -75.79 -41.58 23.61
CA LYS A 3 -75.21 -41.49 22.26
C LYS A 3 -74.38 -40.23 22.16
N ASN A 4 -73.10 -40.35 21.86
CA ASN A 4 -72.22 -39.29 21.54
C ASN A 4 -72.39 -38.92 20.06
N LEU A 5 -72.74 -37.68 19.75
CA LEU A 5 -72.81 -37.12 18.42
C LEU A 5 -71.46 -36.43 18.11
N ILE A 6 -70.73 -36.98 17.16
CA ILE A 6 -69.47 -36.43 16.67
C ILE A 6 -69.84 -35.47 15.54
N LEU A 7 -69.57 -34.18 15.78
CA LEU A 7 -69.70 -33.09 14.79
C LEU A 7 -68.37 -32.92 14.03
N SER A 8 -68.36 -33.38 12.77
CA SER A 8 -67.21 -33.16 11.91
C SER A 8 -67.28 -31.76 11.28
N ILE A 9 -66.34 -30.91 11.66
CA ILE A 9 -66.16 -29.56 11.02
C ILE A 9 -65.20 -29.74 9.83
N ILE A 10 -65.73 -29.57 8.63
CA ILE A 10 -64.95 -29.52 7.39
C ILE A 10 -64.40 -28.09 7.21
N PHE A 11 -63.11 -27.92 7.34
CA PHE A 11 -62.41 -26.67 7.06
C PHE A 11 -62.15 -26.56 5.56
N LEU A 12 -62.86 -25.69 4.87
CA LEU A 12 -62.66 -25.40 3.45
C LEU A 12 -61.50 -24.40 3.32
N ILE A 13 -60.33 -24.89 2.95
CA ILE A 13 -59.17 -24.03 2.66
C ILE A 13 -59.33 -23.44 1.27
N ILE A 14 -59.69 -22.13 1.22
CA ILE A 14 -59.71 -21.37 -0.03
C ILE A 14 -58.28 -20.90 -0.31
N LEU A 15 -57.60 -21.53 -1.28
CA LEU A 15 -56.31 -21.10 -1.81
C LEU A 15 -56.54 -19.89 -2.73
N PHE A 16 -56.18 -18.70 -2.23
CA PHE A 16 -56.02 -17.53 -3.10
C PHE A 16 -54.68 -17.60 -3.81
N PRO A 17 -54.61 -17.46 -5.15
CA PRO A 17 -53.33 -17.34 -5.83
C PRO A 17 -52.70 -15.99 -5.47
N VAL A 18 -51.59 -16.02 -4.74
CA VAL A 18 -50.75 -14.83 -4.51
C VAL A 18 -50.01 -14.52 -5.80
N PHE A 19 -50.54 -13.60 -6.60
CA PHE A 19 -49.81 -13.01 -7.71
C PHE A 19 -48.71 -12.14 -7.11
N SER A 20 -47.49 -12.68 -7.06
CA SER A 20 -46.27 -11.89 -6.80
C SER A 20 -46.07 -10.92 -7.97
N GLN A 21 -46.44 -9.67 -7.81
CA GLN A 21 -46.08 -8.63 -8.74
C GLN A 21 -44.56 -8.42 -8.63
N LYS A 22 -43.81 -8.93 -9.62
CA LYS A 22 -42.41 -8.53 -9.80
C LYS A 22 -42.38 -7.01 -9.95
N LYS A 23 -41.79 -6.32 -8.99
CA LYS A 23 -41.47 -4.88 -9.15
C LYS A 23 -40.74 -4.70 -10.47
N PRO A 24 -41.10 -3.70 -11.30
CA PRO A 24 -40.36 -3.41 -12.51
C PRO A 24 -38.90 -3.18 -12.13
N VAL A 25 -38.01 -3.97 -12.70
CA VAL A 25 -36.55 -3.77 -12.57
C VAL A 25 -36.27 -2.51 -13.40
N THR A 26 -36.10 -1.38 -12.71
CA THR A 26 -35.59 -0.17 -13.36
C THR A 26 -34.22 -0.52 -13.95
N PRO A 27 -34.00 -0.32 -15.27
CA PRO A 27 -32.69 -0.57 -15.83
C PRO A 27 -31.65 0.24 -15.04
N PRO A 28 -30.47 -0.32 -14.76
CA PRO A 28 -29.44 0.44 -14.07
C PRO A 28 -29.20 1.74 -14.84
N LYS A 29 -29.13 2.85 -14.11
CA LYS A 29 -28.75 4.15 -14.68
C LYS A 29 -27.42 3.92 -15.45
N PRO A 30 -27.26 4.43 -16.69
CA PRO A 30 -25.99 4.33 -17.39
C PRO A 30 -24.89 4.82 -16.44
N GLU A 31 -23.86 3.99 -16.25
CA GLU A 31 -22.71 4.40 -15.46
C GLU A 31 -22.08 5.61 -16.13
N GLU A 32 -21.92 6.68 -15.38
CA GLU A 32 -21.28 7.89 -15.87
C GLU A 32 -19.82 7.56 -16.21
N GLU A 33 -19.45 7.70 -17.46
CA GLU A 33 -18.10 7.43 -17.91
C GLU A 33 -17.22 8.63 -17.57
N PHE A 34 -16.17 8.41 -16.78
CA PHE A 34 -15.20 9.44 -16.47
C PHE A 34 -14.27 9.67 -17.66
N ILE A 35 -14.10 10.94 -18.02
CA ILE A 35 -13.14 11.43 -19.02
C ILE A 35 -12.15 12.29 -18.26
N PHE A 36 -10.86 11.90 -18.31
CA PHE A 36 -9.80 12.56 -17.57
C PHE A 36 -8.87 13.32 -18.51
N GLU A 37 -8.55 14.56 -18.14
CA GLU A 37 -7.57 15.41 -18.82
C GLU A 37 -6.38 15.65 -17.88
N PRO A 38 -5.16 15.15 -18.20
CA PRO A 38 -3.97 15.36 -17.39
C PRO A 38 -3.64 16.84 -17.25
N VAL A 39 -3.31 17.27 -16.03
CA VAL A 39 -2.82 18.61 -15.71
C VAL A 39 -1.31 18.59 -15.49
N ALA A 40 -0.83 17.57 -14.78
CA ALA A 40 0.59 17.28 -14.58
C ALA A 40 0.75 15.77 -14.55
N GLU A 41 1.73 15.25 -15.28
CA GLU A 41 2.02 13.82 -15.32
C GLU A 41 3.55 13.62 -15.33
N ILE A 42 4.02 12.84 -14.40
CA ILE A 42 5.45 12.54 -14.20
C ILE A 42 5.67 11.09 -14.61
N LYS A 43 6.73 10.87 -15.39
CA LYS A 43 7.08 9.53 -15.86
C LYS A 43 7.38 8.60 -14.69
N ALA A 44 6.80 7.41 -14.74
CA ALA A 44 7.11 6.28 -13.86
C ALA A 44 7.48 5.05 -14.71
N THR A 45 8.11 4.07 -14.07
CA THR A 45 8.41 2.76 -14.65
C THR A 45 7.13 1.97 -14.95
N SER A 46 7.22 0.84 -15.64
CA SER A 46 6.08 -0.01 -15.96
C SER A 46 5.33 -0.46 -14.70
N VAL A 47 4.02 -0.71 -14.84
CA VAL A 47 3.18 -1.25 -13.76
C VAL A 47 3.57 -2.70 -13.52
N LYS A 48 3.99 -3.02 -12.30
CA LYS A 48 4.29 -4.38 -11.84
C LYS A 48 3.06 -5.05 -11.22
N ASN A 49 3.19 -6.34 -10.91
CA ASN A 49 2.13 -7.12 -10.28
C ASN A 49 2.66 -7.83 -9.03
N GLN A 50 2.27 -7.33 -7.84
CA GLN A 50 2.58 -7.99 -6.57
C GLN A 50 1.89 -9.35 -6.41
N ALA A 51 0.88 -9.63 -7.23
CA ALA A 51 0.12 -10.87 -7.28
C ALA A 51 -0.43 -11.30 -5.90
N ARG A 52 -0.01 -12.46 -5.39
CA ARG A 52 -0.52 -13.02 -4.13
C ARG A 52 0.41 -12.74 -2.96
N THR A 53 0.70 -11.45 -2.74
CA THR A 53 1.49 -10.98 -1.62
C THR A 53 0.86 -9.71 -1.03
N ASN A 54 1.13 -9.42 0.23
CA ASN A 54 0.76 -8.16 0.87
C ASN A 54 1.97 -7.21 0.92
N THR A 55 2.75 -7.17 -0.18
CA THR A 55 3.98 -6.37 -0.29
C THR A 55 3.81 -5.09 -1.11
N CYS A 56 2.57 -4.57 -1.20
CA CYS A 56 2.23 -3.33 -1.89
C CYS A 56 3.15 -2.16 -1.49
N TRP A 57 3.47 -2.06 -0.19
CA TRP A 57 4.38 -1.07 0.36
C TRP A 57 5.75 -1.06 -0.34
N CYS A 58 6.27 -2.25 -0.65
CA CYS A 58 7.56 -2.38 -1.32
C CYS A 58 7.45 -2.01 -2.80
N PHE A 59 6.41 -2.48 -3.51
CA PHE A 59 6.18 -2.12 -4.92
C PHE A 59 5.96 -0.63 -5.12
N ALA A 60 5.16 0.01 -4.26
CA ALA A 60 4.90 1.43 -4.33
C ALA A 60 6.15 2.27 -4.05
N THR A 61 6.90 1.92 -2.99
CA THR A 61 8.12 2.64 -2.62
C THR A 61 9.22 2.44 -3.67
N THR A 62 9.39 1.22 -4.20
CA THR A 62 10.34 0.95 -5.29
C THR A 62 10.00 1.82 -6.52
N SER A 63 8.73 1.84 -6.94
CA SER A 63 8.28 2.67 -8.05
C SER A 63 8.52 4.17 -7.82
N PHE A 64 8.30 4.65 -6.60
CA PHE A 64 8.60 6.03 -6.21
C PHE A 64 10.10 6.33 -6.31
N ILE A 65 10.97 5.46 -5.81
CA ILE A 65 12.43 5.61 -5.89
C ILE A 65 12.93 5.53 -7.34
N GLU A 66 12.36 4.67 -8.17
CA GLU A 66 12.67 4.61 -9.60
C GLU A 66 12.34 5.91 -10.32
N SER A 67 11.22 6.56 -9.97
CA SER A 67 10.87 7.89 -10.48
C SER A 67 11.83 8.98 -9.97
N GLU A 68 12.29 8.90 -8.73
CA GLU A 68 13.33 9.81 -8.21
C GLU A 68 14.66 9.64 -8.97
N LEU A 69 15.06 8.42 -9.30
CA LEU A 69 16.25 8.18 -10.13
C LEU A 69 16.10 8.81 -11.53
N MET A 70 14.94 8.69 -12.16
CA MET A 70 14.67 9.37 -13.43
C MET A 70 14.70 10.87 -13.28
N ARG A 71 14.10 11.45 -12.24
CA ARG A 71 14.14 12.89 -11.93
C ARG A 71 15.57 13.41 -11.72
N MET A 72 16.42 12.61 -11.07
CA MET A 72 17.85 12.89 -10.85
C MET A 72 18.71 12.74 -12.13
N GLY A 73 18.12 12.33 -13.26
CA GLY A 73 18.85 12.12 -14.51
C GLY A 73 19.70 10.85 -14.52
N LYS A 74 19.47 9.91 -13.60
CA LYS A 74 20.19 8.62 -13.53
C LYS A 74 19.72 7.61 -14.58
N GLY A 75 18.55 7.85 -15.20
CA GLY A 75 17.91 6.94 -16.14
C GLY A 75 16.86 6.05 -15.50
N GLU A 76 16.39 5.08 -16.26
CA GLU A 76 15.37 4.12 -15.85
C GLU A 76 16.03 2.88 -15.25
N TYR A 77 15.59 2.53 -14.06
CA TYR A 77 15.99 1.34 -13.32
C TYR A 77 14.79 0.46 -13.07
N ASP A 78 15.02 -0.83 -13.01
CA ASP A 78 14.09 -1.86 -12.54
C ASP A 78 14.71 -2.50 -11.30
N LEU A 79 14.26 -2.09 -10.12
CA LEU A 79 14.85 -2.44 -8.83
C LEU A 79 14.09 -3.62 -8.21
N SER A 80 14.80 -4.48 -7.49
CA SER A 80 14.23 -5.68 -6.87
C SER A 80 13.44 -5.34 -5.61
N GLU A 81 12.12 -5.45 -5.68
CA GLU A 81 11.25 -5.41 -4.50
C GLU A 81 11.54 -6.58 -3.56
N MET A 82 11.78 -7.75 -4.12
CA MET A 82 11.93 -8.97 -3.33
C MET A 82 13.23 -9.02 -2.55
N PHE A 83 14.26 -8.29 -2.97
CA PHE A 83 15.48 -8.11 -2.17
C PHE A 83 15.14 -7.37 -0.86
N ILE A 84 14.39 -6.31 -0.93
CA ILE A 84 13.90 -5.52 0.22
C ILE A 84 12.99 -6.38 1.10
N VAL A 85 11.99 -7.04 0.51
CA VAL A 85 11.02 -7.90 1.23
C VAL A 85 11.73 -9.01 2.01
N ARG A 86 12.73 -9.67 1.40
CA ARG A 86 13.50 -10.73 2.06
C ARG A 86 14.10 -10.27 3.39
N TYR A 87 14.78 -9.14 3.38
CA TYR A 87 15.42 -8.63 4.59
C TYR A 87 14.44 -8.05 5.60
N ASN A 88 13.36 -7.44 5.12
CA ASN A 88 12.28 -6.98 5.99
C ASN A 88 11.65 -8.15 6.76
N TYR A 89 11.42 -9.32 6.12
CA TYR A 89 10.92 -10.51 6.81
C TYR A 89 11.87 -10.95 7.94
N ASN A 90 13.18 -10.96 7.70
CA ASN A 90 14.17 -11.28 8.74
C ASN A 90 14.09 -10.33 9.93
N ASP A 91 13.97 -9.02 9.68
CA ASP A 91 13.94 -8.01 10.74
C ASP A 91 12.65 -8.10 11.56
N ARG A 92 11.51 -8.36 10.91
CA ARG A 92 10.22 -8.60 11.59
C ARG A 92 10.27 -9.79 12.54
N LEU A 93 10.93 -10.89 12.14
CA LEU A 93 11.07 -12.05 13.01
C LEU A 93 11.93 -11.74 14.23
N LYS A 94 12.97 -10.92 14.09
CA LYS A 94 13.79 -10.43 15.23
C LYS A 94 12.96 -9.55 16.16
N ASP A 95 12.23 -8.57 15.60
CA ASP A 95 11.35 -7.68 16.36
C ASP A 95 10.29 -8.48 17.12
N ASN A 96 9.61 -9.41 16.46
CA ASN A 96 8.63 -10.28 17.10
C ASN A 96 9.21 -11.07 18.28
N TYR A 97 10.42 -11.62 18.13
CA TYR A 97 11.07 -12.33 19.23
C TYR A 97 11.39 -11.42 20.41
N ILE A 98 11.95 -10.23 20.17
CA ILE A 98 12.27 -9.24 21.23
C ILE A 98 10.99 -8.76 21.90
N ARG A 99 9.88 -8.61 21.17
CA ARG A 99 8.55 -8.29 21.71
C ARG A 99 7.82 -9.52 22.31
N GLN A 100 8.54 -10.63 22.51
CA GLN A 100 8.00 -11.82 23.17
C GLN A 100 6.79 -12.42 22.42
N GLY A 101 6.80 -12.39 21.09
CA GLY A 101 5.73 -12.88 20.23
C GLY A 101 4.57 -11.91 20.01
N LYS A 102 4.72 -10.63 20.36
CA LYS A 102 3.71 -9.57 20.17
C LYS A 102 4.05 -8.60 19.04
N GLY A 103 5.09 -8.90 18.28
CA GLY A 103 5.43 -8.15 17.08
C GLY A 103 4.52 -8.51 15.90
N ASN A 104 4.45 -7.62 14.90
CA ASN A 104 3.75 -7.89 13.65
C ASN A 104 4.64 -8.77 12.75
N THR A 105 4.17 -9.96 12.39
CA THR A 105 4.85 -10.91 11.47
C THR A 105 4.11 -11.08 10.15
N ASP A 106 3.16 -10.22 9.83
CA ASP A 106 2.46 -10.21 8.55
C ASP A 106 3.35 -9.65 7.43
N GLU A 107 2.87 -9.67 6.19
CA GLU A 107 3.64 -9.28 5.01
C GLU A 107 3.64 -7.76 4.75
N GLY A 108 2.68 -7.02 5.33
CA GLY A 108 2.54 -5.57 5.17
C GLY A 108 3.76 -4.79 5.65
N GLY A 109 3.85 -3.52 5.39
CA GLY A 109 4.95 -2.64 5.78
C GLY A 109 4.75 -1.23 5.26
N GLN A 110 5.71 -0.36 5.52
CA GLN A 110 5.63 1.04 5.16
C GLN A 110 6.88 1.52 4.43
N SER A 111 6.89 2.75 3.94
CA SER A 111 7.98 3.28 3.12
C SER A 111 9.32 3.29 3.85
N HIS A 112 9.32 3.58 5.15
CA HIS A 112 10.55 3.55 5.95
C HIS A 112 11.15 2.13 6.08
N ASP A 113 10.35 1.06 6.01
CA ASP A 113 10.87 -0.31 5.99
C ASP A 113 11.76 -0.55 4.76
N TRP A 114 11.36 -0.01 3.61
CA TRP A 114 12.16 -0.03 2.40
C TRP A 114 13.48 0.73 2.59
N MET A 115 13.41 1.94 3.17
CA MET A 115 14.58 2.79 3.40
C MET A 115 15.59 2.16 4.38
N GLU A 116 15.10 1.55 5.46
CA GLU A 116 15.96 0.88 6.44
C GLU A 116 16.73 -0.31 5.82
N VAL A 117 16.03 -1.16 5.04
CA VAL A 117 16.71 -2.25 4.34
C VAL A 117 17.71 -1.71 3.31
N PHE A 118 17.35 -0.67 2.56
CA PHE A 118 18.26 -0.01 1.62
C PHE A 118 19.53 0.51 2.30
N ILE A 119 19.40 1.13 3.47
CA ILE A 119 20.55 1.61 4.27
C ILE A 119 21.41 0.47 4.76
N GLU A 120 20.81 -0.59 5.29
CA GLU A 120 21.54 -1.68 5.95
C GLU A 120 22.09 -2.73 5.00
N LYS A 121 21.39 -3.03 3.91
CA LYS A 121 21.66 -4.16 3.02
C LYS A 121 22.00 -3.75 1.58
N GLY A 122 21.72 -2.49 1.23
CA GLY A 122 21.85 -2.05 -0.15
C GLY A 122 20.66 -2.47 -1.01
N LEU A 123 20.92 -2.67 -2.30
CA LEU A 123 19.89 -2.96 -3.29
C LEU A 123 20.49 -3.72 -4.49
N VAL A 124 19.62 -4.36 -5.27
CA VAL A 124 20.00 -5.04 -6.53
C VAL A 124 18.95 -4.75 -7.61
N PRO A 125 19.30 -4.88 -8.92
CA PRO A 125 18.31 -4.88 -9.99
C PRO A 125 17.38 -6.10 -9.90
N ASP A 126 16.14 -5.95 -10.40
CA ASP A 126 15.15 -7.02 -10.42
C ASP A 126 15.61 -8.24 -11.23
N GLU A 127 16.24 -8.03 -12.39
CA GLU A 127 16.83 -9.11 -13.21
C GLU A 127 17.90 -9.94 -12.49
N VAL A 128 18.53 -9.38 -11.44
CA VAL A 128 19.53 -10.09 -10.62
C VAL A 128 18.85 -10.89 -9.51
N TYR A 129 17.76 -10.39 -8.97
CA TYR A 129 17.03 -11.03 -7.88
C TYR A 129 15.51 -10.81 -8.00
N PRO A 130 14.82 -11.56 -8.87
CA PRO A 130 13.38 -11.45 -9.02
C PRO A 130 12.58 -12.03 -7.84
N GLY A 131 13.23 -12.75 -6.93
CA GLY A 131 12.60 -13.31 -5.72
C GLY A 131 11.50 -14.34 -5.99
N ILE A 132 11.63 -15.12 -7.04
CA ILE A 132 10.71 -16.21 -7.39
C ILE A 132 11.51 -17.50 -7.58
N ASN A 133 11.37 -18.45 -6.67
CA ASN A 133 12.10 -19.74 -6.72
C ASN A 133 11.20 -20.95 -6.36
N TYR A 134 9.91 -20.90 -6.64
CA TYR A 134 8.96 -21.95 -6.25
C TYR A 134 8.10 -22.46 -7.42
N GLY A 135 8.71 -22.48 -8.63
CA GLY A 135 8.07 -23.07 -9.83
C GLY A 135 6.87 -22.29 -10.38
N SER A 136 6.71 -21.03 -9.98
CA SER A 136 5.70 -20.10 -10.48
C SER A 136 6.35 -18.89 -11.11
N SER A 137 5.66 -18.27 -12.06
CA SER A 137 6.07 -16.98 -12.65
C SER A 137 5.44 -15.77 -11.96
N ILE A 138 4.66 -15.99 -10.90
CA ILE A 138 4.00 -14.94 -10.13
C ILE A 138 4.33 -15.07 -8.65
N HIS A 139 4.42 -13.96 -7.95
CA HIS A 139 4.64 -13.94 -6.51
C HIS A 139 3.48 -14.59 -5.74
N ASN A 140 3.82 -15.40 -4.74
CA ASN A 140 2.86 -15.99 -3.81
C ASN A 140 3.55 -16.30 -2.48
N HIS A 141 3.33 -15.49 -1.47
CA HIS A 141 3.99 -15.61 -0.17
C HIS A 141 3.15 -16.31 0.90
N ALA A 142 1.94 -16.79 0.57
CA ALA A 142 1.04 -17.36 1.57
C ALA A 142 1.67 -18.54 2.33
N GLU A 143 2.35 -19.47 1.63
CA GLU A 143 3.02 -20.60 2.26
C GLU A 143 4.31 -20.17 2.95
N LEU A 144 5.12 -19.33 2.31
CA LEU A 144 6.34 -18.75 2.87
C LEU A 144 6.05 -18.08 4.23
N ASN A 145 5.05 -17.20 4.28
CA ASN A 145 4.70 -16.47 5.49
C ASN A 145 4.26 -17.42 6.62
N ASN A 146 3.49 -18.46 6.30
CA ASN A 146 3.09 -19.48 7.29
C ASN A 146 4.31 -20.21 7.88
N TYR A 147 5.30 -20.60 7.08
CA TYR A 147 6.53 -21.21 7.59
C TYR A 147 7.35 -20.26 8.47
N LEU A 148 7.50 -19.01 8.06
CA LEU A 148 8.20 -18.00 8.85
C LEU A 148 7.53 -17.76 10.20
N LYS A 149 6.20 -17.65 10.23
CA LYS A 149 5.41 -17.54 11.48
C LYS A 149 5.59 -18.76 12.38
N ALA A 150 5.53 -19.96 11.83
CA ALA A 150 5.71 -21.18 12.60
C ALA A 150 7.11 -21.27 13.25
N VAL A 151 8.15 -20.91 12.51
CA VAL A 151 9.53 -20.89 13.04
C VAL A 151 9.68 -19.81 14.13
N ALA A 152 9.08 -18.64 13.93
CA ALA A 152 9.07 -17.56 14.93
C ALA A 152 8.39 -18.01 16.23
N GLU A 153 7.23 -18.66 16.12
CA GLU A 153 6.47 -19.18 17.28
C GLU A 153 7.27 -20.21 18.08
N VAL A 154 8.01 -21.09 17.41
CA VAL A 154 8.89 -22.06 18.10
C VAL A 154 9.94 -21.33 18.93
N ALA A 155 10.59 -20.30 18.41
CA ALA A 155 11.59 -19.54 19.14
C ALA A 155 11.00 -18.79 20.36
N VAL A 156 9.84 -18.16 20.18
CA VAL A 156 9.12 -17.45 21.24
C VAL A 156 8.68 -18.39 22.35
N THR A 157 8.05 -19.53 21.99
CA THR A 157 7.57 -20.54 22.95
C THR A 157 8.72 -21.14 23.76
N ARG A 158 9.85 -21.40 23.12
CA ARG A 158 11.06 -21.89 23.78
C ARG A 158 11.83 -20.81 24.55
N LYS A 159 11.50 -19.54 24.35
CA LYS A 159 12.25 -18.39 24.91
C LYS A 159 13.74 -18.43 24.58
N TYR A 160 14.08 -18.98 23.41
CA TYR A 160 15.45 -19.18 22.97
C TYR A 160 15.54 -19.29 21.45
N GLN A 161 16.40 -18.47 20.88
CA GLN A 161 16.84 -18.61 19.48
C GLN A 161 18.13 -19.41 19.46
N SER A 162 18.09 -20.63 18.97
CA SER A 162 19.28 -21.46 18.80
C SER A 162 20.20 -20.89 17.72
N PRO A 163 21.49 -21.26 17.69
CA PRO A 163 22.37 -20.89 16.57
C PRO A 163 21.86 -21.30 15.20
N GLN A 164 21.02 -22.35 15.11
CA GLN A 164 20.39 -22.82 13.88
C GLN A 164 19.16 -22.01 13.46
N TYR A 165 18.59 -21.19 14.36
CA TYR A 165 17.38 -20.44 14.07
C TYR A 165 17.51 -19.58 12.80
N LEU A 166 18.56 -18.78 12.70
CA LEU A 166 18.84 -17.93 11.55
C LEU A 166 19.07 -18.78 10.28
N ASN A 167 19.79 -19.89 10.38
CA ASN A 167 20.02 -20.78 9.24
C ASN A 167 18.70 -21.39 8.72
N ILE A 168 17.75 -21.70 9.60
CA ILE A 168 16.43 -22.22 9.21
C ILE A 168 15.64 -21.11 8.50
N VAL A 169 15.60 -19.90 9.06
CA VAL A 169 14.92 -18.77 8.44
C VAL A 169 15.51 -18.46 7.06
N GLU A 170 16.83 -18.37 6.94
CA GLU A 170 17.50 -18.15 5.66
C GLU A 170 17.20 -19.28 4.65
N SER A 171 17.19 -20.54 5.10
CA SER A 171 16.88 -21.68 4.23
C SER A 171 15.44 -21.64 3.70
N ILE A 172 14.48 -21.16 4.50
CA ILE A 172 13.11 -20.96 4.07
C ILE A 172 13.06 -19.83 3.02
N LEU A 173 13.69 -18.68 3.32
CA LEU A 173 13.75 -17.55 2.39
C LEU A 173 14.44 -17.94 1.08
N ASP A 174 15.56 -18.68 1.14
CA ASP A 174 16.28 -19.19 -0.05
C ASP A 174 15.40 -20.14 -0.89
N THR A 175 14.58 -20.95 -0.24
CA THR A 175 13.69 -21.89 -0.92
C THR A 175 12.64 -21.17 -1.75
N TYR A 176 12.05 -20.11 -1.23
CA TYR A 176 10.95 -19.40 -1.88
C TYR A 176 11.40 -18.22 -2.75
N LEU A 177 12.38 -17.45 -2.28
CA LEU A 177 12.81 -16.21 -2.93
C LEU A 177 14.13 -16.36 -3.70
N GLY A 178 14.81 -17.49 -3.53
CA GLY A 178 16.19 -17.68 -4.02
C GLY A 178 17.24 -17.07 -3.08
N LYS A 179 18.47 -17.49 -3.27
CA LYS A 179 19.59 -16.97 -2.48
C LYS A 179 19.91 -15.54 -2.89
N ALA A 180 19.95 -14.63 -1.91
CA ALA A 180 20.35 -13.25 -2.16
C ALA A 180 21.81 -13.19 -2.66
N PRO A 181 22.13 -12.42 -3.71
CA PRO A 181 23.47 -12.33 -4.25
C PRO A 181 24.38 -11.57 -3.29
N GLU A 182 25.58 -12.12 -3.05
CA GLU A 182 26.68 -11.41 -2.36
C GLU A 182 27.39 -10.45 -3.31
N THR A 183 27.56 -10.87 -4.57
CA THR A 183 28.12 -10.08 -5.66
C THR A 183 27.41 -10.41 -6.97
N PHE A 184 27.37 -9.46 -7.90
CA PHE A 184 26.75 -9.67 -9.21
C PHE A 184 27.38 -8.76 -10.27
N THR A 185 27.21 -9.12 -11.53
CA THR A 185 27.58 -8.28 -12.68
C THR A 185 26.34 -7.68 -13.29
N TRP A 186 26.28 -6.35 -13.41
CA TRP A 186 25.17 -5.65 -14.05
C TRP A 186 25.68 -4.59 -15.02
N LYS A 187 25.16 -4.59 -16.24
CA LYS A 187 25.61 -3.70 -17.34
C LYS A 187 27.15 -3.66 -17.48
N GLY A 188 27.79 -4.84 -17.36
CA GLY A 188 29.25 -5.02 -17.53
C GLY A 188 30.11 -4.53 -16.36
N LYS A 189 29.52 -4.15 -15.24
CA LYS A 189 30.23 -3.75 -14.03
C LYS A 189 29.89 -4.68 -12.86
N ASN A 190 30.89 -4.97 -12.02
CA ASN A 190 30.71 -5.80 -10.84
C ASN A 190 30.30 -4.96 -9.64
N TYR A 191 29.35 -5.48 -8.89
CA TYR A 191 28.79 -4.88 -7.68
C TYR A 191 28.61 -5.92 -6.59
N ASP A 192 28.57 -5.46 -5.37
CA ASP A 192 27.78 -6.00 -4.26
C ASP A 192 26.55 -5.13 -4.04
N PRO A 193 25.56 -5.56 -3.25
CA PRO A 193 24.33 -4.78 -3.03
C PRO A 193 24.58 -3.37 -2.48
N GLY A 194 25.58 -3.18 -1.60
CA GLY A 194 25.95 -1.89 -1.03
C GLY A 194 26.51 -0.93 -2.08
N SER A 195 27.51 -1.37 -2.84
CA SER A 195 28.14 -0.57 -3.89
C SER A 195 27.18 -0.25 -5.05
N PHE A 196 26.21 -1.12 -5.33
CA PHE A 196 25.15 -0.80 -6.27
C PHE A 196 24.25 0.32 -5.72
N ALA A 197 23.79 0.21 -4.48
CA ALA A 197 22.97 1.23 -3.83
C ALA A 197 23.68 2.59 -3.79
N GLU A 198 24.97 2.62 -3.43
CA GLU A 198 25.78 3.85 -3.47
C GLU A 198 25.83 4.48 -4.87
N SER A 199 25.93 3.66 -5.93
CA SER A 199 25.98 4.14 -7.32
C SER A 199 24.69 4.84 -7.77
N LEU A 200 23.57 4.53 -7.15
CA LEU A 200 22.29 5.19 -7.41
C LEU A 200 22.29 6.65 -6.92
N GLY A 201 23.02 6.95 -5.86
CA GLY A 201 23.10 8.30 -5.28
C GLY A 201 21.83 8.73 -4.56
N ILE A 202 21.01 7.77 -4.13
CA ILE A 202 19.85 8.02 -3.27
C ILE A 202 20.34 8.35 -1.86
N ASN A 203 19.88 9.48 -1.33
CA ASN A 203 20.10 9.83 0.07
C ASN A 203 18.80 9.60 0.87
N PRO A 204 18.72 8.59 1.72
CA PRO A 204 17.51 8.29 2.51
C PRO A 204 17.02 9.48 3.35
N GLY A 205 17.91 10.35 3.81
CA GLY A 205 17.57 11.55 4.57
C GLY A 205 16.80 12.63 3.78
N ASP A 206 16.69 12.46 2.46
CA ASP A 206 15.91 13.38 1.62
C ASP A 206 14.41 12.99 1.56
N TYR A 207 14.02 11.84 2.11
CA TYR A 207 12.65 11.37 2.09
C TYR A 207 12.03 11.43 3.47
N ILE A 208 10.82 11.96 3.54
CA ILE A 208 10.09 12.16 4.79
C ILE A 208 8.66 11.62 4.66
N GLU A 209 8.18 11.07 5.76
CA GLU A 209 6.80 10.60 5.87
C GLU A 209 5.94 11.62 6.60
N ILE A 210 4.77 11.87 6.06
CA ILE A 210 3.85 12.93 6.52
C ILE A 210 2.45 12.32 6.68
N THR A 211 1.86 12.56 7.84
CA THR A 211 0.47 12.21 8.15
C THR A 211 -0.35 13.44 8.51
N SER A 212 -1.66 13.24 8.74
CA SER A 212 -2.58 14.33 9.07
C SER A 212 -3.66 13.88 10.03
N PHE A 213 -3.34 13.82 11.33
CA PHE A 213 -4.30 13.45 12.38
C PHE A 213 -4.22 14.40 13.56
N THR A 214 -5.32 14.55 14.32
CA THR A 214 -5.43 15.53 15.41
C THR A 214 -5.14 14.96 16.81
N HIS A 215 -4.93 13.64 16.92
CA HIS A 215 -4.62 13.01 18.20
C HIS A 215 -3.19 13.29 18.70
N PHE A 216 -2.34 13.88 17.87
CA PHE A 216 -1.09 14.51 18.29
C PHE A 216 -0.86 15.86 17.56
N PRO A 217 -0.01 16.76 18.10
CA PRO A 217 0.10 18.13 17.59
C PRO A 217 0.57 18.21 16.14
N PHE A 218 0.01 19.13 15.37
CA PHE A 218 0.55 19.49 14.05
C PHE A 218 1.95 20.12 14.17
N TYR A 219 2.73 19.97 13.10
CA TYR A 219 4.13 20.43 12.97
C TYR A 219 5.09 19.78 13.96
N THR A 220 4.73 18.63 14.48
CA THR A 220 5.58 17.76 15.28
C THR A 220 5.73 16.39 14.61
N GLN A 221 6.61 15.56 15.16
CA GLN A 221 6.69 14.16 14.80
C GLN A 221 6.04 13.29 15.86
N GLY A 222 5.20 12.35 15.44
CA GLY A 222 4.57 11.33 16.27
C GLY A 222 4.71 9.94 15.67
N VAL A 223 4.61 8.92 16.51
CA VAL A 223 4.45 7.54 16.04
C VAL A 223 3.02 7.40 15.51
N LEU A 224 2.85 6.86 14.31
CA LEU A 224 1.54 6.56 13.77
C LEU A 224 1.11 5.15 14.20
N GLU A 225 -0.06 5.06 14.83
CA GLU A 225 -0.53 3.86 15.53
C GLU A 225 -1.27 2.90 14.57
N VAL A 226 -0.59 2.50 13.50
CA VAL A 226 -1.11 1.48 12.58
C VAL A 226 -0.28 0.20 12.70
N PRO A 227 -0.88 -0.98 12.49
CA PRO A 227 -0.21 -2.26 12.70
C PRO A 227 1.07 -2.44 11.88
N ASP A 228 1.12 -1.88 10.67
CA ASP A 228 2.25 -2.01 9.77
C ASP A 228 3.40 -1.04 10.08
N ASN A 229 3.18 -0.06 10.97
CA ASN A 229 4.27 0.72 11.58
C ASN A 229 4.93 -0.06 12.75
N TRP A 230 5.36 -1.28 12.49
CA TRP A 230 5.94 -2.17 13.49
C TRP A 230 7.28 -1.67 14.05
N ARG A 231 8.02 -0.85 13.28
CA ARG A 231 9.26 -0.18 13.71
C ARG A 231 9.01 1.01 14.65
N MET A 232 7.76 1.42 14.85
CA MET A 232 7.39 2.63 15.62
C MET A 232 8.04 3.90 15.05
N SER A 233 8.14 3.98 13.74
CA SER A 233 8.69 5.13 13.03
C SER A 233 7.81 6.36 13.22
N ARG A 234 8.43 7.54 13.12
CA ARG A 234 7.78 8.81 13.40
C ARG A 234 7.49 9.56 12.11
N PHE A 235 6.28 10.08 12.03
CA PHE A 235 5.75 10.84 10.90
C PHE A 235 5.64 12.32 11.27
N TYR A 236 5.95 13.21 10.33
CA TYR A 236 5.57 14.60 10.46
C TYR A 236 4.05 14.73 10.35
N ASN A 237 3.46 15.56 11.21
CA ASN A 237 2.01 15.76 11.22
C ASN A 237 1.66 17.16 10.74
N VAL A 238 0.77 17.28 9.75
CA VAL A 238 0.29 18.55 9.20
C VAL A 238 -1.23 18.54 9.06
N PRO A 239 -1.90 19.71 9.00
CA PRO A 239 -3.32 19.76 8.64
C PRO A 239 -3.57 19.13 7.26
N VAL A 240 -4.75 18.51 7.05
CA VAL A 240 -5.09 17.83 5.79
C VAL A 240 -5.01 18.76 4.57
N SER A 241 -5.34 20.04 4.74
CA SER A 241 -5.19 21.04 3.67
C SER A 241 -3.72 21.24 3.26
N GLU A 242 -2.80 21.21 4.23
CA GLU A 242 -1.37 21.33 3.95
C GLU A 242 -0.78 20.03 3.38
N MET A 243 -1.29 18.86 3.80
CA MET A 243 -0.91 17.59 3.16
C MET A 243 -1.28 17.60 1.66
N ILE A 244 -2.48 18.06 1.31
CA ILE A 244 -2.89 18.22 -0.10
C ILE A 244 -2.03 19.27 -0.82
N GLU A 245 -1.71 20.39 -0.17
CA GLU A 245 -0.82 21.41 -0.74
C GLU A 245 0.58 20.85 -1.02
N ILE A 246 1.12 20.01 -0.13
CA ILE A 246 2.39 19.32 -0.32
C ILE A 246 2.34 18.42 -1.56
N MET A 247 1.28 17.61 -1.69
CA MET A 247 1.10 16.71 -2.84
C MET A 247 1.02 17.50 -4.15
N ASP A 248 0.18 18.54 -4.19
CA ASP A 248 0.00 19.38 -5.37
C ASP A 248 1.30 20.11 -5.76
N TYR A 249 2.02 20.62 -4.77
CA TYR A 249 3.30 21.30 -4.99
C TYR A 249 4.36 20.30 -5.50
N ALA A 250 4.48 19.13 -4.90
CA ALA A 250 5.40 18.10 -5.35
C ALA A 250 5.14 17.73 -6.81
N LEU A 251 3.92 17.36 -7.15
CA LEU A 251 3.53 16.93 -8.50
C LEU A 251 3.71 18.06 -9.54
N SER A 252 3.43 19.30 -9.17
CA SER A 252 3.62 20.47 -10.06
C SER A 252 5.10 20.82 -10.29
N ASN A 253 6.01 20.32 -9.43
CA ASN A 253 7.45 20.56 -9.51
C ASN A 253 8.25 19.33 -9.94
N GLY A 254 7.59 18.31 -10.53
CA GLY A 254 8.25 17.13 -11.08
C GLY A 254 8.66 16.08 -10.05
N TYR A 255 8.10 16.11 -8.84
CA TYR A 255 8.26 15.08 -7.80
C TYR A 255 7.00 14.25 -7.69
N THR A 256 7.15 12.95 -7.57
CA THR A 256 6.04 12.04 -7.30
C THR A 256 5.77 11.91 -5.80
N VAL A 257 4.69 11.21 -5.44
CA VAL A 257 4.28 11.00 -4.05
C VAL A 257 4.02 9.52 -3.82
N ASN A 258 4.67 8.94 -2.82
CA ASN A 258 4.29 7.60 -2.34
C ASN A 258 3.14 7.76 -1.36
N TRP A 259 2.05 7.03 -1.59
CA TRP A 259 0.78 7.18 -0.88
C TRP A 259 0.41 5.87 -0.17
N ASP A 260 0.01 6.00 1.07
CA ASP A 260 -0.59 4.93 1.86
C ASP A 260 -2.00 5.31 2.30
N GLY A 261 -2.92 4.35 2.27
CA GLY A 261 -4.28 4.58 2.71
C GLY A 261 -5.23 3.41 2.54
N ASP A 262 -6.47 3.70 2.84
CA ASP A 262 -7.56 2.74 2.81
C ASP A 262 -8.15 2.61 1.41
N THR A 263 -8.27 1.39 0.93
CA THR A 263 -8.86 1.02 -0.37
C THR A 263 -10.07 0.09 -0.23
N SER A 264 -10.60 -0.08 0.98
CA SER A 264 -11.72 -0.97 1.29
C SER A 264 -13.10 -0.42 0.90
N GLU A 265 -13.19 0.87 0.51
CA GLU A 265 -14.44 1.51 0.12
C GLU A 265 -15.06 0.92 -1.16
N ASP A 266 -16.37 0.76 -1.21
CA ASP A 266 -17.10 0.36 -2.43
C ASP A 266 -16.84 1.29 -3.62
N SER A 267 -16.49 2.54 -3.34
CA SER A 267 -16.15 3.57 -4.33
C SER A 267 -14.72 3.50 -4.83
N PHE A 268 -13.85 2.69 -4.23
CA PHE A 268 -12.56 2.31 -4.79
C PHE A 268 -12.76 1.17 -5.79
N THR A 269 -12.75 1.50 -7.06
CA THR A 269 -13.03 0.55 -8.13
C THR A 269 -11.82 0.41 -9.06
N ASN A 270 -10.86 -0.46 -8.71
CA ASN A 270 -9.67 -0.68 -9.54
C ASN A 270 -10.03 -1.04 -10.99
N ARG A 271 -11.03 -1.91 -11.21
CA ARG A 271 -11.48 -2.30 -12.56
C ARG A 271 -11.95 -1.12 -13.41
N LYS A 272 -12.56 -0.10 -12.78
CA LYS A 272 -12.98 1.14 -13.46
C LYS A 272 -11.85 2.17 -13.53
N GLY A 273 -10.78 1.99 -12.77
CA GLY A 273 -9.67 2.91 -12.65
C GLY A 273 -10.02 4.22 -11.95
N VAL A 274 -10.94 4.16 -10.98
CA VAL A 274 -11.44 5.35 -10.27
C VAL A 274 -11.67 5.04 -8.80
N ALA A 275 -11.30 6.01 -7.94
CA ALA A 275 -11.70 6.06 -6.54
C ALA A 275 -12.32 7.43 -6.22
N THR A 276 -13.55 7.42 -5.71
CA THR A 276 -14.29 8.63 -5.35
C THR A 276 -14.74 8.57 -3.90
N PHE A 277 -15.06 9.72 -3.33
CA PHE A 277 -15.62 9.79 -1.99
C PHE A 277 -16.95 10.59 -2.03
N PRO A 278 -18.01 10.15 -1.33
CA PRO A 278 -19.35 10.74 -1.50
C PRO A 278 -19.49 12.17 -0.96
N SER A 279 -18.60 12.60 -0.04
CA SER A 279 -18.59 13.98 0.44
C SER A 279 -17.84 14.90 -0.52
N SER A 280 -18.40 16.05 -0.82
CA SER A 280 -17.74 17.11 -1.60
C SER A 280 -16.77 17.97 -0.78
N ASN A 281 -16.76 17.82 0.54
CA ASN A 281 -15.90 18.55 1.46
C ASN A 281 -15.50 17.67 2.65
N VAL A 282 -14.35 17.00 2.54
CA VAL A 282 -13.78 16.22 3.64
C VAL A 282 -12.98 17.15 4.54
N THR A 283 -13.41 17.28 5.80
CA THR A 283 -12.74 18.10 6.82
C THR A 283 -11.73 17.29 7.63
N GLN A 284 -10.91 18.00 8.42
CA GLN A 284 -9.95 17.38 9.34
C GLN A 284 -10.65 16.51 10.40
N GLU A 285 -11.80 16.97 10.89
CA GLU A 285 -12.59 16.27 11.92
C GLU A 285 -13.20 14.98 11.35
N MET A 286 -13.73 15.03 10.11
CA MET A 286 -14.23 13.83 9.43
C MET A 286 -13.14 12.80 9.25
N ARG A 287 -11.96 13.23 8.80
CA ARG A 287 -10.78 12.38 8.62
C ARG A 287 -10.36 11.72 9.94
N GLN A 288 -10.27 12.50 11.03
CA GLN A 288 -9.94 12.00 12.36
C GLN A 288 -10.96 10.96 12.85
N ALA A 289 -12.24 11.27 12.70
CA ALA A 289 -13.31 10.36 13.11
C ALA A 289 -13.28 9.03 12.34
N MET A 290 -12.96 9.06 11.04
CA MET A 290 -12.84 7.84 10.22
C MET A 290 -11.64 6.98 10.64
N PHE A 291 -10.55 7.58 11.06
CA PHE A 291 -9.40 6.85 11.60
C PHE A 291 -9.72 6.23 12.96
N GLU A 292 -10.33 7.00 13.89
CA GLU A 292 -10.68 6.54 15.24
C GLU A 292 -11.76 5.46 15.28
N ASN A 293 -12.67 5.45 14.30
CA ASN A 293 -13.72 4.45 14.21
C ASN A 293 -13.40 3.29 13.25
N PHE A 294 -12.16 3.24 12.74
CA PHE A 294 -11.64 2.18 11.86
C PHE A 294 -12.35 2.07 10.50
N THR A 295 -12.96 3.16 10.02
CA THR A 295 -13.44 3.26 8.63
C THR A 295 -12.39 3.81 7.68
N THR A 296 -11.24 4.19 8.20
CA THR A 296 -10.00 4.43 7.45
C THR A 296 -8.91 3.63 8.11
N THR A 297 -8.37 2.64 7.40
CA THR A 297 -7.34 1.70 7.85
C THR A 297 -6.12 1.76 6.93
N ASP A 298 -5.01 1.21 7.40
CA ASP A 298 -3.79 1.03 6.62
C ASP A 298 -3.94 -0.26 5.80
N ASP A 299 -4.31 -0.12 4.51
CA ASP A 299 -4.66 -1.26 3.67
C ASP A 299 -3.72 -1.44 2.48
N HIS A 300 -3.31 -0.34 1.84
CA HIS A 300 -2.65 -0.43 0.54
C HIS A 300 -1.80 0.78 0.21
N MET A 301 -0.61 0.53 -0.32
CA MET A 301 0.28 1.58 -0.80
C MET A 301 0.30 1.64 -2.33
N MET A 302 0.31 2.87 -2.85
CA MET A 302 0.35 3.18 -4.28
C MET A 302 1.25 4.39 -4.56
N HIS A 303 1.62 4.57 -5.82
CA HIS A 303 2.50 5.64 -6.26
C HIS A 303 1.73 6.68 -7.07
N ILE A 304 1.57 7.91 -6.54
CA ILE A 304 0.91 9.02 -7.23
C ILE A 304 1.92 9.73 -8.14
N THR A 305 1.58 9.79 -9.43
CA THR A 305 2.48 10.30 -10.48
C THR A 305 1.96 11.55 -11.18
N GLY A 306 0.75 12.03 -10.82
CA GLY A 306 0.24 13.21 -11.51
C GLY A 306 -1.09 13.71 -10.98
N ILE A 307 -1.55 14.79 -11.60
CA ILE A 307 -2.83 15.44 -11.36
C ILE A 307 -3.63 15.43 -12.65
N THR A 308 -4.91 15.11 -12.55
CA THR A 308 -5.85 15.16 -13.67
C THR A 308 -7.16 15.80 -13.24
N LYS A 309 -8.00 16.18 -14.21
CA LYS A 309 -9.37 16.66 -13.99
C LYS A 309 -10.36 15.80 -14.75
N ASP A 310 -11.52 15.59 -14.15
CA ASP A 310 -12.65 14.98 -14.86
C ASP A 310 -13.35 16.01 -15.78
N GLN A 311 -14.33 15.54 -16.54
CA GLN A 311 -15.13 16.38 -17.45
C GLN A 311 -15.92 17.50 -16.78
N ASN A 312 -16.06 17.47 -15.44
CA ASN A 312 -16.75 18.47 -14.64
C ASN A 312 -15.77 19.44 -13.94
N GLY A 313 -14.45 19.26 -14.17
CA GLY A 313 -13.39 20.05 -13.55
C GLY A 313 -12.99 19.58 -12.16
N GLY A 314 -13.52 18.45 -11.68
CA GLY A 314 -13.11 17.82 -10.42
C GLY A 314 -11.64 17.37 -10.46
N LYS A 315 -10.88 17.64 -9.39
CA LYS A 315 -9.47 17.25 -9.30
C LYS A 315 -9.32 15.80 -8.87
N TYR A 316 -8.43 15.10 -9.56
CA TYR A 316 -8.02 13.72 -9.28
C TYR A 316 -6.51 13.59 -9.32
N TYR A 317 -5.99 12.54 -8.68
CA TYR A 317 -4.58 12.16 -8.71
C TYR A 317 -4.39 10.90 -9.56
N ILE A 318 -3.46 10.97 -10.52
CA ILE A 318 -3.04 9.82 -11.33
C ILE A 318 -2.19 8.92 -10.44
N THR A 319 -2.66 7.71 -10.20
CA THR A 319 -2.09 6.80 -9.21
C THR A 319 -1.74 5.48 -9.85
N LYS A 320 -0.46 5.09 -9.81
CA LYS A 320 0.07 3.81 -10.26
C LYS A 320 -0.15 2.77 -9.18
N ASN A 321 -0.89 1.70 -9.53
CA ASN A 321 -1.10 0.54 -8.66
C ASN A 321 -0.09 -0.58 -9.00
N SER A 322 -0.05 -1.63 -8.15
CA SER A 322 0.81 -2.81 -8.28
C SER A 322 0.04 -4.11 -8.53
N TRP A 323 -1.07 -4.04 -9.28
CA TRP A 323 -1.92 -5.20 -9.58
C TRP A 323 -1.87 -5.62 -11.05
N GLY A 324 -0.81 -5.24 -11.77
CA GLY A 324 -0.62 -5.53 -13.18
C GLY A 324 -1.29 -4.52 -14.11
N ALA A 325 -0.68 -4.32 -15.29
CA ALA A 325 -1.15 -3.37 -16.27
C ALA A 325 -2.53 -3.74 -16.85
N GLU A 326 -2.87 -5.03 -16.89
CA GLU A 326 -4.14 -5.54 -17.41
C GLU A 326 -5.29 -5.43 -16.39
N SER A 327 -5.04 -4.98 -15.16
CA SER A 327 -6.06 -4.93 -14.10
C SER A 327 -7.20 -3.95 -14.38
N ASN A 328 -6.98 -2.97 -15.28
CA ASN A 328 -7.98 -2.01 -15.74
C ASN A 328 -7.64 -1.37 -17.08
N ARG A 329 -8.58 -0.57 -17.65
CA ARG A 329 -8.42 0.12 -18.94
C ARG A 329 -7.36 1.23 -18.97
N TYR A 330 -6.85 1.67 -17.81
CA TYR A 330 -5.81 2.69 -17.71
C TYR A 330 -4.42 2.08 -17.50
N GLY A 331 -4.20 0.83 -17.90
CA GLY A 331 -2.89 0.19 -17.84
C GLY A 331 -2.40 -0.05 -16.39
N GLY A 332 -3.33 -0.30 -15.45
CA GLY A 332 -3.02 -0.51 -14.03
C GLY A 332 -2.94 0.78 -13.20
N TYR A 333 -3.16 1.95 -13.84
CA TYR A 333 -3.34 3.21 -13.11
C TYR A 333 -4.81 3.41 -12.71
N LEU A 334 -5.03 4.25 -11.72
CA LEU A 334 -6.37 4.73 -11.35
C LEU A 334 -6.33 6.23 -11.03
N ASN A 335 -7.51 6.86 -11.05
CA ASN A 335 -7.66 8.26 -10.73
C ASN A 335 -8.41 8.39 -9.40
N MET A 336 -7.72 8.88 -8.36
CA MET A 336 -8.29 9.09 -7.04
C MET A 336 -8.74 10.55 -6.89
N SER A 337 -10.03 10.78 -6.60
CA SER A 337 -10.52 12.14 -6.36
C SER A 337 -9.82 12.79 -5.17
N GLU A 338 -9.67 14.13 -5.19
CA GLU A 338 -9.10 14.85 -4.05
C GLU A 338 -9.83 14.51 -2.74
N GLN A 339 -11.14 14.36 -2.79
CA GLN A 339 -11.93 14.04 -1.59
C GLN A 339 -11.65 12.62 -1.08
N TYR A 340 -11.39 11.66 -1.99
CA TYR A 340 -10.94 10.33 -1.61
C TYR A 340 -9.59 10.38 -0.90
N VAL A 341 -8.63 11.07 -1.48
CA VAL A 341 -7.30 11.25 -0.89
C VAL A 341 -7.39 11.98 0.46
N ARG A 342 -8.20 13.02 0.58
CA ARG A 342 -8.44 13.69 1.87
C ARG A 342 -9.00 12.76 2.93
N ALA A 343 -9.94 11.90 2.56
CA ALA A 343 -10.60 10.98 3.48
C ALA A 343 -9.72 9.81 3.89
N LYS A 344 -9.05 9.19 2.92
CA LYS A 344 -8.52 7.83 3.03
C LYS A 344 -7.00 7.72 3.12
N THR A 345 -6.24 8.82 2.98
CA THR A 345 -4.79 8.79 3.17
C THR A 345 -4.42 8.51 4.61
N VAL A 346 -3.61 7.51 4.88
CA VAL A 346 -3.00 7.27 6.19
C VAL A 346 -1.72 8.12 6.31
N PHE A 347 -0.81 7.99 5.36
CA PHE A 347 0.35 8.86 5.23
C PHE A 347 0.80 9.00 3.77
N ILE A 348 1.74 9.90 3.56
CA ILE A 348 2.49 10.03 2.29
C ILE A 348 3.98 10.06 2.58
N MET A 349 4.81 9.55 1.63
CA MET A 349 6.24 9.87 1.60
C MET A 349 6.53 10.77 0.42
N VAL A 350 7.34 11.79 0.66
CA VAL A 350 7.78 12.76 -0.35
C VAL A 350 9.26 13.08 -0.19
N ASN A 351 9.88 13.60 -1.25
CA ASN A 351 11.19 14.20 -1.13
C ASN A 351 11.07 15.54 -0.38
N ARG A 352 11.88 15.77 0.67
CA ARG A 352 11.86 17.01 1.48
C ARG A 352 12.09 18.31 0.67
N ASN A 353 12.67 18.19 -0.53
CA ASN A 353 12.87 19.33 -1.42
C ASN A 353 11.61 19.67 -2.24
N SER A 354 10.60 18.79 -2.22
CA SER A 354 9.29 19.03 -2.83
C SER A 354 8.27 19.67 -1.89
N LEU A 355 8.67 20.11 -0.71
CA LEU A 355 7.77 20.80 0.23
C LEU A 355 7.61 22.28 -0.15
N PRO A 356 6.39 22.83 -0.04
CA PRO A 356 6.18 24.28 -0.08
C PRO A 356 7.06 24.96 0.98
N PRO A 357 7.78 26.07 0.64
CA PRO A 357 8.73 26.69 1.58
C PRO A 357 8.13 27.07 2.94
N ALA A 358 6.89 27.52 2.95
CA ALA A 358 6.19 27.90 4.19
C ALA A 358 5.95 26.68 5.10
N ILE A 359 5.56 25.54 4.53
CA ILE A 359 5.32 24.31 5.28
C ILE A 359 6.65 23.71 5.74
N LYS A 360 7.66 23.71 4.86
CA LYS A 360 9.02 23.27 5.19
C LYS A 360 9.56 24.00 6.42
N ALA A 361 9.41 25.33 6.47
CA ALA A 361 9.81 26.13 7.63
C ALA A 361 9.05 25.78 8.92
N LYS A 362 7.73 25.51 8.84
CA LYS A 362 6.93 25.06 10.01
C LYS A 362 7.37 23.71 10.54
N LEU A 363 7.90 22.84 9.70
CA LEU A 363 8.39 21.51 10.07
C LEU A 363 9.86 21.53 10.55
N GLY A 364 10.54 22.68 10.46
CA GLY A 364 11.95 22.81 10.85
C GLY A 364 12.93 22.10 9.91
N LEU A 365 12.58 22.02 8.60
CA LEU A 365 13.32 21.29 7.58
C LEU A 365 14.08 22.21 6.62
#